data_d84c250e0139d5bb738dae1ca462fa0f
#
_entry.id   d84c250e0139d5bb738dae1ca462fa0f
#
_cell.length_a   1.000
_cell.length_b   1.000
_cell.length_c   1.000
_cell.angle_alpha   90.00
_cell.angle_beta   90.00
_cell.angle_gamma   90.00
#
_symmetry.space_group_name_H-M   'P 1'
#
loop_
_entity.id
_entity.type
_entity.pdbx_description
1 polymer ?
#
loop_
_entity_poly.entity_id
_entity_poly.type
_entity_poly.pdbx_seq_one_letter_code
_entity_poly.pdbx_strand_id
1 'polypeptide(L)'
;RQRQMCIRDRFITDLETVKRAITAVKEGRESLSSAEVSHDQTPIVFRPEQREAIEKTKKQFKKGNQMLWNAKMRFGKTLSALQVVKGMDFSRTLILTHRPVVDSGWFEDFGKIFYDCPCFAYGSKNNGDSHASLEARAKQGKCQYVYFASMQDLRGSELVGGNFDKNNEVFATAWDCIIVDEAHEGTQTELGKAVMQELTKANTKILRLSGTPFNLLDDFKEDEIYTWDYVMEQRAKASWDLTHFGDPNPYASLPTMNIYTYDLGRLLHEFVDEDVAFNFREFFRVNDNGTFTHEKDVKAFLNLISKEDKDSCYPFANEEYRNIFRHTLWMLPGVKEAHAMSALLQSHPVFQHFKVVNVAGDGDEDEESKDALTAVEEAIGKDPDATRTIT
;
A
#
# COMPACT_ATOMS: atom_id res chain seq x y z
N ARG A 1 11.28 -24.73 -27.03
CA ARG A 1 10.67 -23.86 -28.09
C ARG A 1 9.95 -22.60 -27.54
N GLN A 2 9.56 -22.55 -26.28
CA GLN A 2 8.90 -21.36 -25.71
C GLN A 2 9.86 -20.24 -25.25
N ARG A 3 11.13 -20.53 -24.98
CA ARG A 3 12.12 -19.51 -24.58
C ARG A 3 12.63 -18.59 -25.70
N GLN A 4 12.36 -18.89 -26.95
CA GLN A 4 12.80 -18.07 -28.09
C GLN A 4 11.80 -17.01 -28.54
N MET A 5 10.57 -16.98 -28.00
CA MET A 5 9.55 -16.02 -28.44
C MET A 5 9.56 -14.69 -27.66
N CYS A 6 10.18 -14.63 -26.46
CA CYS A 6 10.20 -13.41 -25.64
C CYS A 6 11.31 -12.40 -26.01
N ILE A 7 12.22 -12.74 -26.93
CA ILE A 7 13.37 -11.86 -27.28
C ILE A 7 13.03 -10.92 -28.45
N ARG A 8 11.89 -11.07 -29.13
CA ARG A 8 11.64 -10.37 -30.41
C ARG A 8 11.07 -8.96 -30.33
N ASP A 9 10.58 -8.49 -29.19
CA ASP A 9 9.81 -7.23 -29.16
C ASP A 9 10.42 -6.07 -28.39
N ARG A 10 11.65 -6.19 -27.88
CA ARG A 10 12.37 -5.06 -27.28
C ARG A 10 13.73 -4.89 -27.94
N PHE A 11 13.78 -4.08 -28.98
CA PHE A 11 15.06 -3.57 -29.48
C PHE A 11 15.65 -2.62 -28.44
N ILE A 12 16.80 -3.00 -27.84
CA ILE A 12 17.61 -2.06 -27.08
C ILE A 12 18.26 -1.16 -28.14
N THR A 13 17.72 0.05 -28.31
CA THR A 13 18.18 1.05 -29.29
C THR A 13 19.21 2.01 -28.72
N ASP A 14 19.39 1.99 -27.39
CA ASP A 14 20.28 2.88 -26.69
C ASP A 14 21.61 2.19 -26.33
N LEU A 15 22.73 2.75 -26.86
CA LEU A 15 24.07 2.25 -26.63
C LEU A 15 24.47 2.25 -25.14
N GLU A 16 23.94 3.20 -24.37
CA GLU A 16 24.23 3.33 -22.93
C GLU A 16 23.59 2.19 -22.15
N THR A 17 22.37 1.82 -22.49
CA THR A 17 21.66 0.66 -21.90
C THR A 17 22.38 -0.66 -22.22
N VAL A 18 22.94 -0.80 -23.44
CA VAL A 18 23.76 -1.98 -23.80
C VAL A 18 25.04 -2.04 -22.97
N LYS A 19 25.76 -0.93 -22.81
CA LYS A 19 26.96 -0.86 -21.97
C LYS A 19 26.66 -1.24 -20.52
N ARG A 20 25.55 -0.72 -19.95
CA ARG A 20 25.10 -1.04 -18.58
C ARG A 20 24.76 -2.52 -18.43
N ALA A 21 24.06 -3.11 -19.40
CA ALA A 21 23.78 -4.54 -19.40
C ALA A 21 25.05 -5.39 -19.42
N ILE A 22 26.05 -5.01 -20.25
CA ILE A 22 27.36 -5.69 -20.29
C ILE A 22 28.09 -5.57 -18.94
N THR A 23 28.05 -4.41 -18.31
CA THR A 23 28.66 -4.18 -16.99
C THR A 23 27.95 -5.01 -15.92
N ALA A 24 26.62 -5.03 -15.92
CA ALA A 24 25.83 -5.84 -14.99
C ALA A 24 26.17 -7.34 -15.09
N VAL A 25 26.26 -7.87 -16.32
CA VAL A 25 26.67 -9.28 -16.54
C VAL A 25 28.11 -9.54 -16.03
N LYS A 26 29.06 -8.62 -16.28
CA LYS A 26 30.44 -8.76 -15.79
C LYS A 26 30.52 -8.76 -14.28
N GLU A 27 29.62 -8.07 -13.60
CA GLU A 27 29.53 -7.99 -12.14
C GLU A 27 28.65 -9.10 -11.54
N GLY A 28 28.13 -10.03 -12.37
CA GLY A 28 27.32 -11.16 -11.94
C GLY A 28 25.90 -10.75 -11.51
N ARG A 29 25.38 -9.66 -12.05
CA ARG A 29 23.99 -9.22 -11.82
C ARG A 29 23.07 -9.80 -12.88
N GLU A 30 21.88 -10.23 -12.50
CA GLU A 30 20.87 -10.82 -13.40
C GLU A 30 20.00 -9.74 -14.07
N SER A 31 19.95 -8.54 -13.49
CA SER A 31 19.16 -7.40 -14.01
C SER A 31 19.90 -6.08 -13.80
N LEU A 32 19.46 -5.02 -14.47
CA LEU A 32 19.87 -3.66 -14.16
C LEU A 32 19.17 -3.22 -12.89
N SER A 33 19.93 -2.75 -11.87
CA SER A 33 19.33 -2.19 -10.66
C SER A 33 18.70 -0.83 -10.95
N SER A 34 17.68 -0.46 -10.19
CA SER A 34 17.03 0.84 -10.31
C SER A 34 17.98 2.01 -10.00
N ALA A 35 19.00 1.78 -9.16
CA ALA A 35 20.04 2.77 -8.88
C ALA A 35 20.89 3.15 -10.10
N GLU A 36 20.92 2.29 -11.12
CA GLU A 36 21.65 2.57 -12.37
C GLU A 36 20.82 3.32 -13.42
N VAL A 37 19.51 3.41 -13.22
CA VAL A 37 18.55 3.93 -14.23
C VAL A 37 18.34 5.44 -14.11
N SER A 38 18.75 6.09 -13.02
CA SER A 38 18.34 7.48 -12.77
C SER A 38 19.46 8.39 -12.23
N HIS A 39 20.42 8.74 -13.07
CA HIS A 39 21.40 9.79 -12.73
C HIS A 39 20.82 11.22 -12.69
N ASP A 40 19.57 11.43 -13.11
CA ASP A 40 18.91 12.75 -13.21
C ASP A 40 17.83 13.00 -12.15
N GLN A 41 17.80 12.23 -11.04
CA GLN A 41 16.79 12.46 -10.02
C GLN A 41 17.20 13.56 -9.04
N THR A 42 16.33 14.53 -8.85
CA THR A 42 16.46 15.52 -7.77
C THR A 42 16.41 14.84 -6.41
N PRO A 43 17.31 15.16 -5.49
CA PRO A 43 17.30 14.61 -4.13
C PRO A 43 15.94 14.81 -3.46
N ILE A 44 15.46 13.77 -2.78
CA ILE A 44 14.20 13.85 -2.04
C ILE A 44 14.36 14.79 -0.84
N VAL A 45 13.48 15.79 -0.76
CA VAL A 45 13.39 16.67 0.40
C VAL A 45 12.36 16.09 1.37
N PHE A 46 12.84 15.52 2.47
CA PHE A 46 11.99 15.00 3.53
C PHE A 46 11.35 16.12 4.34
N ARG A 47 10.05 15.94 4.63
CA ARG A 47 9.30 16.83 5.55
C ARG A 47 9.85 16.73 6.98
N PRO A 48 9.58 17.74 7.85
CA PRO A 48 10.11 17.76 9.22
C PRO A 48 9.84 16.47 10.01
N GLU A 49 8.62 15.96 9.99
CA GLU A 49 8.21 14.74 10.69
C GLU A 49 8.90 13.48 10.14
N GLN A 50 9.15 13.43 8.85
CA GLN A 50 9.89 12.33 8.23
C GLN A 50 11.35 12.32 8.72
N ARG A 51 11.99 13.50 8.75
CA ARG A 51 13.34 13.65 9.29
C ARG A 51 13.42 13.25 10.76
N GLU A 52 12.42 13.67 11.55
CA GLU A 52 12.32 13.31 12.96
C GLU A 52 12.21 11.80 13.15
N ALA A 53 11.31 11.12 12.40
CA ALA A 53 11.17 9.66 12.43
C ALA A 53 12.48 8.95 12.09
N ILE A 54 13.16 9.38 11.03
CA ILE A 54 14.45 8.83 10.61
C ILE A 54 15.48 8.96 11.73
N GLU A 55 15.65 10.17 12.27
CA GLU A 55 16.66 10.41 13.30
C GLU A 55 16.34 9.74 14.64
N LYS A 56 15.05 9.68 15.04
CA LYS A 56 14.61 8.93 16.23
C LYS A 56 14.94 7.45 16.06
N THR A 57 14.66 6.87 14.89
CA THR A 57 14.95 5.46 14.58
C THR A 57 16.44 5.18 14.61
N LYS A 58 17.27 6.04 13.99
CA LYS A 58 18.73 5.89 14.02
C LYS A 58 19.28 5.96 15.46
N LYS A 59 18.74 6.84 16.29
CA LYS A 59 19.13 6.93 17.71
C LYS A 59 18.69 5.69 18.49
N GLN A 60 17.46 5.20 18.24
CA GLN A 60 16.93 4.01 18.88
C GLN A 60 17.74 2.76 18.52
N PHE A 61 18.11 2.58 17.26
CA PHE A 61 18.90 1.42 16.82
C PHE A 61 20.34 1.37 17.36
N LYS A 62 20.85 2.48 17.92
CA LYS A 62 22.12 2.47 18.66
C LYS A 62 22.01 1.87 20.07
N LYS A 63 20.81 1.83 20.68
CA LYS A 63 20.58 1.35 22.04
C LYS A 63 19.67 0.10 22.12
N GLY A 64 18.82 -0.10 21.10
CA GLY A 64 17.85 -1.21 21.04
C GLY A 64 17.75 -1.81 19.66
N ASN A 65 16.90 -2.82 19.52
CA ASN A 65 16.76 -3.57 18.27
C ASN A 65 15.41 -3.39 17.61
N GLN A 66 14.48 -2.64 18.21
CA GLN A 66 13.14 -2.48 17.64
C GLN A 66 12.68 -1.04 17.63
N MET A 67 11.85 -0.72 16.63
CA MET A 67 11.19 0.56 16.44
C MET A 67 9.86 0.36 15.75
N LEU A 68 8.80 1.04 16.20
CA LEU A 68 7.47 1.06 15.59
C LEU A 68 7.17 2.47 15.09
N TRP A 69 6.78 2.59 13.83
CA TRP A 69 6.18 3.81 13.29
C TRP A 69 4.66 3.66 13.24
N ASN A 70 3.99 4.35 14.12
CA ASN A 70 2.56 4.62 14.06
C ASN A 70 2.36 5.86 13.17
N ALA A 71 2.40 5.66 11.87
CA ALA A 71 2.38 6.74 10.90
C ALA A 71 1.27 6.53 9.87
N LYS A 72 0.37 7.50 9.78
CA LYS A 72 -0.79 7.47 8.87
C LYS A 72 -0.41 7.25 7.40
N MET A 73 -1.40 6.90 6.56
CA MET A 73 -1.23 6.87 5.11
C MET A 73 -0.72 8.22 4.59
N ARG A 74 0.07 8.21 3.50
CA ARG A 74 0.73 9.38 2.87
C ARG A 74 1.79 10.06 3.75
N PHE A 75 2.20 9.44 4.84
CA PHE A 75 3.39 9.87 5.58
C PHE A 75 4.67 9.76 4.73
N GLY A 76 4.74 8.80 3.82
CA GLY A 76 5.95 8.44 3.08
C GLY A 76 6.82 7.43 3.84
N LYS A 77 6.17 6.45 4.48
CA LYS A 77 6.84 5.41 5.29
C LYS A 77 7.94 4.70 4.51
N THR A 78 7.66 4.28 3.27
CA THR A 78 8.59 3.55 2.39
C THR A 78 9.89 4.33 2.16
N LEU A 79 9.78 5.55 1.65
CA LEU A 79 10.94 6.42 1.38
C LEU A 79 11.75 6.70 2.66
N SER A 80 11.04 7.01 3.75
CA SER A 80 11.69 7.32 5.04
C SER A 80 12.38 6.10 5.66
N ALA A 81 11.79 4.90 5.53
CA ALA A 81 12.40 3.66 6.00
C ALA A 81 13.66 3.29 5.18
N LEU A 82 13.61 3.44 3.86
CA LEU A 82 14.79 3.26 2.99
C LEU A 82 15.90 4.29 3.32
N GLN A 83 15.52 5.51 3.70
CA GLN A 83 16.49 6.50 4.16
C GLN A 83 17.13 6.12 5.50
N VAL A 84 16.43 5.43 6.39
CA VAL A 84 17.03 4.82 7.60
C VAL A 84 18.06 3.77 7.20
N VAL A 85 17.74 2.87 6.26
CA VAL A 85 18.66 1.84 5.76
C VAL A 85 19.95 2.49 5.23
N LYS A 86 19.81 3.47 4.34
CA LYS A 86 20.94 4.24 3.78
C LYS A 86 21.76 4.91 4.88
N GLY A 87 21.09 5.60 5.81
CA GLY A 87 21.76 6.37 6.88
C GLY A 87 22.39 5.53 7.99
N MET A 88 22.01 4.25 8.12
CA MET A 88 22.61 3.28 9.05
C MET A 88 23.65 2.38 8.38
N ASP A 89 23.78 2.48 7.06
CA ASP A 89 24.75 1.70 6.25
C ASP A 89 24.57 0.17 6.41
N PHE A 90 23.32 -0.30 6.48
CA PHE A 90 23.04 -1.72 6.62
C PHE A 90 23.45 -2.50 5.37
N SER A 91 24.19 -3.59 5.56
CA SER A 91 24.68 -4.42 4.45
C SER A 91 23.57 -5.32 3.87
N ARG A 92 22.67 -5.81 4.72
CA ARG A 92 21.59 -6.74 4.37
C ARG A 92 20.30 -6.28 5.01
N THR A 93 19.36 -5.83 4.19
CA THR A 93 18.04 -5.42 4.66
C THR A 93 16.97 -6.27 4.03
N LEU A 94 16.06 -6.81 4.85
CA LEU A 94 14.87 -7.52 4.39
C LEU A 94 13.65 -6.63 4.55
N ILE A 95 12.85 -6.51 3.49
CA ILE A 95 11.50 -5.93 3.55
C ILE A 95 10.49 -7.08 3.58
N LEU A 96 9.63 -7.06 4.57
CA LEU A 96 8.52 -7.98 4.72
C LEU A 96 7.21 -7.23 4.64
N THR A 97 6.33 -7.66 3.75
CA THR A 97 4.95 -7.16 3.66
C THR A 97 3.97 -8.32 3.77
N HIS A 98 2.72 -8.02 4.09
CA HIS A 98 1.69 -9.06 4.10
C HIS A 98 1.43 -9.57 2.67
N ARG A 99 1.37 -8.66 1.69
CA ARG A 99 1.00 -8.93 0.29
C ARG A 99 2.16 -8.68 -0.68
N PRO A 100 2.34 -9.53 -1.70
CA PRO A 100 3.41 -9.36 -2.67
C PRO A 100 3.22 -8.17 -3.65
N VAL A 101 2.00 -7.68 -3.81
CA VAL A 101 1.62 -6.64 -4.80
C VAL A 101 2.37 -5.32 -4.63
N VAL A 102 2.80 -4.99 -3.43
CA VAL A 102 3.48 -3.71 -3.13
C VAL A 102 4.98 -3.69 -3.48
N ASP A 103 5.54 -4.80 -3.99
CA ASP A 103 6.95 -4.92 -4.38
C ASP A 103 7.39 -3.84 -5.39
N SER A 104 6.56 -3.56 -6.39
CA SER A 104 6.87 -2.54 -7.41
C SER A 104 7.03 -1.13 -6.81
N GLY A 105 6.20 -0.77 -5.82
CA GLY A 105 6.31 0.51 -5.12
C GLY A 105 7.61 0.63 -4.31
N TRP A 106 8.02 -0.44 -3.62
CA TRP A 106 9.29 -0.50 -2.90
C TRP A 106 10.49 -0.40 -3.85
N PHE A 107 10.41 -1.07 -5.01
CA PHE A 107 11.44 -1.02 -6.04
C PHE A 107 11.61 0.39 -6.61
N GLU A 108 10.51 1.09 -6.93
CA GLU A 108 10.56 2.47 -7.41
C GLU A 108 11.15 3.43 -6.36
N ASP A 109 10.70 3.31 -5.11
CA ASP A 109 11.19 4.16 -4.02
C ASP A 109 12.64 3.87 -3.65
N PHE A 110 13.08 2.60 -3.80
CA PHE A 110 14.51 2.26 -3.71
C PHE A 110 15.31 3.05 -4.73
N GLY A 111 14.89 3.10 -6.00
CA GLY A 111 15.55 3.87 -7.03
C GLY A 111 15.68 5.36 -6.71
N LYS A 112 14.67 5.94 -6.07
CA LYS A 112 14.67 7.35 -5.66
C LYS A 112 15.64 7.63 -4.50
N ILE A 113 15.80 6.70 -3.56
CA ILE A 113 16.66 6.89 -2.38
C ILE A 113 18.12 6.57 -2.66
N PHE A 114 18.38 5.52 -3.46
CA PHE A 114 19.75 5.01 -3.69
C PHE A 114 20.34 5.40 -5.04
N TYR A 115 19.75 6.39 -5.73
CA TYR A 115 20.21 6.85 -7.05
C TYR A 115 21.69 7.24 -7.10
N ASP A 116 22.25 7.70 -5.98
CA ASP A 116 23.65 8.13 -5.81
C ASP A 116 24.53 7.05 -5.14
N CYS A 117 24.00 5.86 -4.89
CA CYS A 117 24.68 4.77 -4.17
C CYS A 117 24.77 3.49 -5.02
N PRO A 118 25.69 3.40 -6.00
CA PRO A 118 25.78 2.23 -6.88
C PRO A 118 26.19 0.94 -6.16
N CYS A 119 26.66 1.04 -4.92
CA CYS A 119 26.98 -0.11 -4.08
C CYS A 119 25.73 -0.80 -3.48
N PHE A 120 24.56 -0.16 -3.53
CA PHE A 120 23.29 -0.76 -3.10
C PHE A 120 22.57 -1.43 -4.26
N ALA A 121 22.01 -2.59 -4.02
CA ALA A 121 21.20 -3.33 -4.97
C ALA A 121 19.85 -3.71 -4.38
N TYR A 122 18.85 -3.92 -5.23
CA TYR A 122 17.52 -4.38 -4.85
C TYR A 122 17.23 -5.75 -5.47
N GLY A 123 16.51 -6.58 -4.76
CA GLY A 123 16.01 -7.83 -5.30
C GLY A 123 14.71 -8.29 -4.67
N SER A 124 13.98 -9.04 -5.44
CA SER A 124 12.77 -9.74 -5.06
C SER A 124 12.55 -10.93 -5.99
N LYS A 125 11.41 -11.59 -5.89
CA LYS A 125 11.00 -12.60 -6.87
C LYS A 125 10.63 -12.01 -8.24
N ASN A 126 10.15 -10.76 -8.26
CA ASN A 126 9.57 -10.13 -9.45
C ASN A 126 10.41 -8.98 -10.01
N ASN A 127 11.19 -8.31 -9.14
CA ASN A 127 11.94 -7.11 -9.50
C ASN A 127 13.38 -7.19 -8.99
N GLY A 128 14.31 -6.67 -9.77
CA GLY A 128 15.73 -6.63 -9.41
C GLY A 128 16.44 -7.99 -9.50
N ASP A 129 17.43 -8.20 -8.65
CA ASP A 129 18.31 -9.38 -8.65
C ASP A 129 17.75 -10.50 -7.75
N SER A 130 18.12 -11.75 -8.02
CA SER A 130 17.80 -12.88 -7.14
C SER A 130 18.54 -12.77 -5.80
N HIS A 131 17.96 -13.33 -4.72
CA HIS A 131 18.61 -13.37 -3.41
C HIS A 131 20.00 -14.00 -3.45
N ALA A 132 20.13 -15.13 -4.18
CA ALA A 132 21.43 -15.83 -4.31
C ALA A 132 22.51 -14.96 -4.96
N SER A 133 22.15 -14.20 -6.01
CA SER A 133 23.06 -13.25 -6.68
C SER A 133 23.49 -12.11 -5.74
N LEU A 134 22.54 -11.52 -5.03
CA LEU A 134 22.81 -10.44 -4.07
C LEU A 134 23.72 -10.89 -2.94
N GLU A 135 23.43 -12.05 -2.33
CA GLU A 135 24.22 -12.59 -1.23
C GLU A 135 25.64 -12.99 -1.67
N ALA A 136 25.77 -13.54 -2.88
CA ALA A 136 27.10 -13.85 -3.43
C ALA A 136 27.97 -12.60 -3.62
N ARG A 137 27.37 -11.50 -4.09
CA ARG A 137 28.05 -10.20 -4.26
C ARG A 137 28.37 -9.55 -2.91
N ALA A 138 27.44 -9.62 -1.96
CA ALA A 138 27.62 -9.08 -0.61
C ALA A 138 28.76 -9.81 0.14
N LYS A 139 28.85 -11.14 0.04
CA LYS A 139 29.95 -11.94 0.60
C LYS A 139 31.33 -11.55 0.02
N GLN A 140 31.36 -11.05 -1.22
CA GLN A 140 32.57 -10.54 -1.86
C GLN A 140 32.88 -9.06 -1.49
N GLY A 141 32.05 -8.43 -0.66
CA GLY A 141 32.17 -7.01 -0.32
C GLY A 141 31.85 -6.06 -1.47
N LYS A 142 31.14 -6.54 -2.52
CA LYS A 142 30.87 -5.76 -3.74
C LYS A 142 29.55 -4.99 -3.68
N CYS A 143 28.60 -5.36 -2.83
CA CYS A 143 27.36 -4.64 -2.68
C CYS A 143 26.74 -4.80 -1.29
N GLN A 144 25.91 -3.82 -0.94
CA GLN A 144 24.89 -3.88 0.08
C GLN A 144 23.56 -4.10 -0.63
N TYR A 145 22.55 -4.66 0.05
CA TYR A 145 21.31 -4.90 -0.65
C TYR A 145 20.07 -4.82 0.23
N VAL A 146 18.94 -4.54 -0.44
CA VAL A 146 17.59 -4.62 0.08
C VAL A 146 16.88 -5.74 -0.67
N TYR A 147 16.36 -6.70 0.07
CA TYR A 147 15.59 -7.82 -0.50
C TYR A 147 14.14 -7.76 -0.02
N PHE A 148 13.21 -7.88 -0.95
CA PHE A 148 11.78 -7.89 -0.66
C PHE A 148 11.26 -9.32 -0.65
N ALA A 149 10.48 -9.66 0.38
CA ALA A 149 9.75 -10.91 0.48
C ALA A 149 8.35 -10.67 1.04
N SER A 150 7.37 -11.48 0.62
CA SER A 150 6.05 -11.45 1.25
C SER A 150 5.98 -12.42 2.42
N MET A 151 5.28 -12.02 3.47
CA MET A 151 4.99 -12.88 4.62
C MET A 151 4.23 -14.14 4.20
N GLN A 152 3.33 -14.01 3.23
CA GLN A 152 2.55 -15.11 2.67
C GLN A 152 3.46 -16.17 2.02
N ASP A 153 4.47 -15.74 1.27
CA ASP A 153 5.42 -16.67 0.66
C ASP A 153 6.32 -17.36 1.68
N LEU A 154 6.82 -16.62 2.67
CA LEU A 154 7.68 -17.18 3.72
C LEU A 154 6.96 -18.18 4.63
N ARG A 155 5.68 -17.95 4.94
CA ARG A 155 4.84 -18.89 5.71
C ARG A 155 4.69 -20.25 5.04
N GLY A 156 4.81 -20.34 3.72
CA GLY A 156 4.76 -21.61 3.00
C GLY A 156 6.00 -22.49 3.17
N SER A 157 7.09 -22.00 3.78
CA SER A 157 8.31 -22.78 4.00
C SER A 157 8.16 -23.82 5.11
N GLU A 158 8.74 -25.01 4.89
CA GLU A 158 8.80 -26.09 5.90
C GLU A 158 9.53 -25.65 7.19
N LEU A 159 10.49 -24.73 7.09
CA LEU A 159 11.25 -24.20 8.23
C LEU A 159 10.36 -23.53 9.29
N VAL A 160 9.19 -23.06 8.90
CA VAL A 160 8.23 -22.39 9.79
C VAL A 160 6.89 -23.12 9.89
N GLY A 161 6.87 -24.40 9.48
CA GLY A 161 5.67 -25.24 9.53
C GLY A 161 4.77 -25.18 8.31
N GLY A 162 5.24 -24.62 7.18
CA GLY A 162 4.60 -24.71 5.87
C GLY A 162 4.84 -26.05 5.18
N ASN A 163 4.42 -26.13 3.92
CA ASN A 163 4.41 -27.39 3.16
C ASN A 163 5.50 -27.47 2.04
N PHE A 164 6.35 -26.46 1.91
CA PHE A 164 7.25 -26.35 0.77
C PHE A 164 8.70 -26.15 1.23
N ASP A 165 9.63 -26.89 0.61
CA ASP A 165 11.06 -26.65 0.75
C ASP A 165 11.47 -25.44 -0.11
N LYS A 166 11.34 -24.25 0.46
CA LYS A 166 11.63 -22.97 -0.20
C LYS A 166 12.11 -21.92 0.77
N ASN A 167 12.73 -20.86 0.23
CA ASN A 167 13.19 -19.68 0.97
C ASN A 167 14.28 -19.98 2.04
N ASN A 168 14.91 -21.14 2.03
CA ASN A 168 15.92 -21.56 3.01
C ASN A 168 17.08 -20.56 3.08
N GLU A 169 17.50 -20.01 1.96
CA GLU A 169 18.57 -19.01 1.87
C GLU A 169 18.18 -17.69 2.55
N VAL A 170 16.91 -17.28 2.43
CA VAL A 170 16.40 -16.07 3.09
C VAL A 170 16.41 -16.23 4.61
N PHE A 171 15.99 -17.40 5.12
CA PHE A 171 16.03 -17.71 6.55
C PHE A 171 17.45 -17.88 7.09
N ALA A 172 18.37 -18.40 6.28
CA ALA A 172 19.77 -18.59 6.67
C ALA A 172 20.56 -17.28 6.69
N THR A 173 20.06 -16.21 6.06
CA THR A 173 20.76 -14.92 5.99
C THR A 173 20.74 -14.21 7.34
N ALA A 174 21.90 -13.67 7.74
CA ALA A 174 21.98 -12.79 8.89
C ALA A 174 21.61 -11.37 8.48
N TRP A 175 20.36 -11.00 8.68
CA TRP A 175 19.82 -9.68 8.34
C TRP A 175 20.28 -8.62 9.36
N ASP A 176 20.84 -7.51 8.89
CA ASP A 176 21.13 -6.35 9.73
C ASP A 176 19.86 -5.61 10.11
N CYS A 177 18.93 -5.48 9.15
CA CYS A 177 17.64 -4.83 9.34
C CYS A 177 16.52 -5.63 8.70
N ILE A 178 15.38 -5.68 9.39
CA ILE A 178 14.11 -6.18 8.86
C ILE A 178 13.09 -5.05 8.97
N ILE A 179 12.54 -4.63 7.83
CA ILE A 179 11.43 -3.69 7.76
C ILE A 179 10.16 -4.51 7.58
N VAL A 180 9.19 -4.35 8.49
CA VAL A 180 7.89 -5.02 8.41
C VAL A 180 6.85 -3.98 8.07
N ASP A 181 6.38 -4.00 6.83
CA ASP A 181 5.33 -3.09 6.36
C ASP A 181 3.95 -3.66 6.66
N GLU A 182 3.00 -2.77 6.97
CA GLU A 182 1.66 -3.08 7.49
C GLU A 182 1.74 -4.13 8.63
N ALA A 183 2.58 -3.85 9.61
CA ALA A 183 2.95 -4.78 10.67
C ALA A 183 1.76 -5.28 11.52
N HIS A 184 0.62 -4.58 11.49
CA HIS A 184 -0.62 -4.99 12.14
C HIS A 184 -1.29 -6.17 11.42
N GLU A 185 -0.95 -6.42 10.15
CA GLU A 185 -1.44 -7.55 9.37
C GLU A 185 -0.48 -8.74 9.48
N GLY A 186 -1.02 -9.90 9.78
CA GLY A 186 -0.34 -11.18 9.62
C GLY A 186 0.83 -11.51 10.56
N THR A 187 1.49 -10.56 11.21
CA THR A 187 2.60 -10.87 12.15
C THR A 187 2.13 -11.46 13.46
N GLN A 188 0.89 -11.29 13.84
CA GLN A 188 0.29 -11.80 15.07
C GLN A 188 -0.18 -13.26 14.98
N THR A 189 -0.26 -13.83 13.77
CA THR A 189 -0.59 -15.26 13.59
C THR A 189 0.58 -16.14 14.06
N GLU A 190 0.29 -17.38 14.43
CA GLU A 190 1.33 -18.36 14.85
C GLU A 190 2.43 -18.53 13.80
N LEU A 191 2.05 -18.68 12.51
CA LEU A 191 3.01 -18.79 11.42
C LEU A 191 3.79 -17.48 11.20
N GLY A 192 3.15 -16.33 11.37
CA GLY A 192 3.84 -15.03 11.27
C GLY A 192 4.88 -14.83 12.37
N LYS A 193 4.56 -15.25 13.59
CA LYS A 193 5.52 -15.25 14.72
C LYS A 193 6.69 -16.19 14.46
N ALA A 194 6.43 -17.41 13.94
CA ALA A 194 7.47 -18.36 13.57
C ALA A 194 8.41 -17.80 12.50
N VAL A 195 7.88 -17.16 11.44
CA VAL A 195 8.69 -16.48 10.41
C VAL A 195 9.59 -15.41 11.05
N MET A 196 9.03 -14.53 11.87
CA MET A 196 9.81 -13.48 12.53
C MET A 196 10.88 -14.05 13.47
N GLN A 197 10.59 -15.13 14.19
CA GLN A 197 11.52 -15.80 15.08
C GLN A 197 12.72 -16.37 14.31
N GLU A 198 12.50 -17.06 13.20
CA GLU A 198 13.56 -17.63 12.38
C GLU A 198 14.44 -16.56 11.71
N LEU A 199 13.85 -15.47 11.22
CA LEU A 199 14.57 -14.40 10.56
C LEU A 199 15.35 -13.50 11.51
N THR A 200 14.92 -13.37 12.77
CA THR A 200 15.53 -12.45 13.74
C THR A 200 16.73 -13.08 14.42
N LYS A 201 17.89 -12.47 14.32
CA LYS A 201 19.10 -12.84 15.06
C LYS A 201 19.38 -11.77 16.14
N ALA A 202 20.35 -12.04 17.03
CA ALA A 202 20.62 -11.21 18.23
C ALA A 202 20.85 -9.71 17.92
N ASN A 203 21.43 -9.38 16.76
CA ASN A 203 21.77 -8.00 16.37
C ASN A 203 20.82 -7.42 15.32
N THR A 204 19.86 -8.19 14.83
CA THR A 204 18.92 -7.75 13.80
C THR A 204 18.07 -6.57 14.31
N LYS A 205 18.07 -5.47 13.59
CA LYS A 205 17.20 -4.31 13.85
C LYS A 205 15.84 -4.55 13.18
N ILE A 206 14.76 -4.24 13.87
CA ILE A 206 13.40 -4.44 13.35
C ILE A 206 12.67 -3.10 13.36
N LEU A 207 12.33 -2.62 12.16
CA LEU A 207 11.50 -1.45 11.95
C LEU A 207 10.10 -1.90 11.53
N ARG A 208 9.10 -1.68 12.36
CA ARG A 208 7.71 -1.96 12.04
C ARG A 208 7.00 -0.69 11.59
N LEU A 209 6.32 -0.77 10.46
CA LEU A 209 5.54 0.32 9.86
C LEU A 209 4.06 -0.03 9.91
N SER A 210 3.23 0.88 10.41
CA SER A 210 1.78 0.72 10.39
C SER A 210 1.06 2.05 10.47
N GLY A 211 -0.10 2.13 9.81
CA GLY A 211 -1.03 3.26 9.99
C GLY A 211 -2.02 3.06 11.13
N THR A 212 -2.21 1.82 11.56
CA THR A 212 -3.20 1.40 12.57
C THR A 212 -2.64 0.32 13.51
N PRO A 213 -1.55 0.59 14.25
CA PRO A 213 -0.85 -0.43 15.04
C PRO A 213 -1.49 -0.72 16.40
N PHE A 214 -2.81 -0.56 16.55
CA PHE A 214 -3.50 -0.64 17.85
C PHE A 214 -3.26 -1.96 18.60
N ASN A 215 -3.08 -3.05 17.88
CA ASN A 215 -2.79 -4.37 18.42
C ASN A 215 -1.30 -4.63 18.71
N LEU A 216 -0.43 -3.65 18.44
CA LEU A 216 1.02 -3.77 18.61
C LEU A 216 1.58 -2.81 19.66
N LEU A 217 0.85 -1.75 20.02
CA LEU A 217 1.37 -0.66 20.86
C LEU A 217 1.88 -1.14 22.21
N ASP A 218 1.20 -2.11 22.83
CA ASP A 218 1.54 -2.65 24.15
C ASP A 218 2.86 -3.46 24.16
N ASP A 219 3.35 -3.87 22.98
CA ASP A 219 4.60 -4.62 22.83
C ASP A 219 5.84 -3.70 22.81
N PHE A 220 5.65 -2.37 22.80
CA PHE A 220 6.73 -1.39 22.63
C PHE A 220 6.79 -0.40 23.79
N LYS A 221 8.00 0.02 24.12
CA LYS A 221 8.23 1.15 25.03
C LYS A 221 7.99 2.48 24.30
N GLU A 222 7.73 3.53 25.05
CA GLU A 222 7.47 4.87 24.49
C GLU A 222 8.61 5.40 23.59
N ASP A 223 9.85 5.12 23.96
CA ASP A 223 11.02 5.52 23.15
C ASP A 223 11.23 4.67 21.89
N GLU A 224 10.57 3.51 21.80
CA GLU A 224 10.54 2.61 20.64
C GLU A 224 9.40 2.94 19.67
N ILE A 225 8.53 3.91 19.97
CA ILE A 225 7.40 4.29 19.12
C ILE A 225 7.63 5.70 18.56
N TYR A 226 7.42 5.88 17.26
CA TYR A 226 7.24 7.17 16.63
C TYR A 226 5.81 7.30 16.15
N THR A 227 5.12 8.40 16.50
CA THR A 227 3.74 8.63 16.12
C THR A 227 3.62 9.86 15.23
N TRP A 228 2.91 9.71 14.11
CA TRP A 228 2.44 10.81 13.26
C TRP A 228 1.03 10.49 12.76
N ASP A 229 0.05 11.05 13.44
CA ASP A 229 -1.36 10.82 13.15
C ASP A 229 -1.97 11.93 12.28
N TYR A 230 -3.24 11.76 11.94
CA TYR A 230 -3.99 12.70 11.13
C TYR A 230 -4.13 14.09 11.82
N VAL A 231 -4.32 14.12 13.14
CA VAL A 231 -4.48 15.37 13.88
C VAL A 231 -3.19 16.18 13.88
N MET A 232 -2.05 15.50 14.09
CA MET A 232 -0.72 16.11 14.00
C MET A 232 -0.47 16.71 12.63
N GLU A 233 -0.79 15.97 11.55
CA GLU A 233 -0.65 16.44 10.17
C GLU A 233 -1.53 17.68 9.90
N GLN A 234 -2.80 17.65 10.28
CA GLN A 234 -3.69 18.79 10.04
C GLN A 234 -3.27 20.03 10.87
N ARG A 235 -2.75 19.83 12.07
CA ARG A 235 -2.16 20.93 12.88
C ARG A 235 -0.91 21.51 12.21
N ALA A 236 0.00 20.65 11.72
CA ALA A 236 1.19 21.09 11.00
C ALA A 236 0.80 21.84 9.71
N LYS A 237 -0.19 21.34 8.94
CA LYS A 237 -0.73 22.00 7.75
C LYS A 237 -1.29 23.40 8.06
N ALA A 238 -2.09 23.51 9.11
CA ALA A 238 -2.73 24.78 9.49
C ALA A 238 -1.74 25.81 10.06
N SER A 239 -0.70 25.37 10.76
CA SER A 239 0.27 26.24 11.41
C SER A 239 1.50 26.58 10.56
N TRP A 240 1.69 25.92 9.39
CA TRP A 240 2.91 26.07 8.59
C TRP A 240 3.17 27.52 8.19
N ASP A 241 2.18 28.17 7.61
CA ASP A 241 2.31 29.54 7.09
C ASP A 241 2.56 30.57 8.21
N LEU A 242 2.20 30.24 9.45
CA LEU A 242 2.46 31.07 10.63
C LEU A 242 3.90 30.94 11.16
N THR A 243 4.52 29.78 10.94
CA THR A 243 5.84 29.45 11.50
C THR A 243 6.96 29.46 10.45
N HIS A 244 6.61 29.37 9.15
CA HIS A 244 7.53 29.29 8.01
C HIS A 244 7.13 30.32 6.95
N PHE A 245 7.18 31.59 7.34
CA PHE A 245 6.73 32.69 6.49
C PHE A 245 7.51 32.75 5.17
N GLY A 246 6.78 32.60 4.04
CA GLY A 246 7.36 32.63 2.70
C GLY A 246 7.82 31.29 2.16
N ASP A 247 7.86 30.22 2.97
CA ASP A 247 8.19 28.89 2.51
C ASP A 247 6.95 28.15 1.99
N PRO A 248 7.03 27.39 0.88
CA PRO A 248 5.93 26.57 0.42
C PRO A 248 5.48 25.56 1.48
N ASN A 249 4.17 25.49 1.71
CA ASN A 249 3.61 24.55 2.69
C ASN A 249 3.69 23.10 2.16
N PRO A 250 4.53 22.22 2.74
CA PRO A 250 4.72 20.86 2.25
C PRO A 250 3.52 19.94 2.49
N TYR A 251 2.54 20.41 3.25
CA TYR A 251 1.28 19.70 3.56
C TYR A 251 0.12 20.20 2.70
N ALA A 252 0.28 21.23 1.87
CA ALA A 252 -0.81 21.86 1.13
C ALA A 252 -1.60 20.85 0.27
N SER A 253 -0.91 19.94 -0.40
CA SER A 253 -1.51 18.91 -1.25
C SER A 253 -2.11 17.71 -0.48
N LEU A 254 -1.90 17.61 0.85
CA LEU A 254 -2.45 16.50 1.63
C LEU A 254 -3.94 16.73 1.89
N PRO A 255 -4.79 15.69 1.67
CA PRO A 255 -6.24 15.84 1.78
C PRO A 255 -6.70 16.04 3.22
N THR A 256 -7.81 16.76 3.35
CA THR A 256 -8.58 16.83 4.59
C THR A 256 -9.68 15.78 4.54
N MET A 257 -9.83 15.02 5.63
CA MET A 257 -10.89 14.03 5.78
C MET A 257 -12.12 14.69 6.42
N ASN A 258 -13.26 14.58 5.75
CA ASN A 258 -14.57 14.95 6.30
C ASN A 258 -15.36 13.66 6.50
N ILE A 259 -15.96 13.51 7.69
CA ILE A 259 -16.78 12.36 8.02
C ILE A 259 -18.23 12.84 8.13
N TYR A 260 -19.10 12.26 7.32
CA TYR A 260 -20.53 12.50 7.33
C TYR A 260 -21.25 11.24 7.81
N THR A 261 -22.22 11.41 8.71
CA THR A 261 -23.06 10.34 9.21
C THR A 261 -24.53 10.67 8.96
N TYR A 262 -25.32 9.66 8.64
CA TYR A 262 -26.74 9.80 8.41
C TYR A 262 -27.49 8.92 9.41
N ASP A 263 -28.60 9.44 9.95
CA ASP A 263 -29.50 8.67 10.81
C ASP A 263 -30.37 7.75 9.97
N LEU A 264 -29.89 6.54 9.78
CA LEU A 264 -30.60 5.51 9.03
C LEU A 264 -31.85 4.98 9.75
N GLY A 265 -31.92 5.09 11.06
CA GLY A 265 -33.05 4.63 11.86
C GLY A 265 -34.36 5.37 11.54
N ARG A 266 -34.26 6.64 11.14
CA ARG A 266 -35.43 7.42 10.68
C ARG A 266 -35.87 7.06 9.27
N LEU A 267 -35.01 6.46 8.47
CA LEU A 267 -35.22 6.19 7.06
C LEU A 267 -35.64 4.76 6.79
N LEU A 268 -35.24 3.83 7.63
CA LEU A 268 -35.35 2.40 7.40
C LEU A 268 -35.83 1.67 8.67
N HIS A 269 -36.96 2.10 9.22
CA HIS A 269 -37.53 1.60 10.49
C HIS A 269 -37.67 0.08 10.56
N GLU A 270 -37.89 -0.61 9.42
CA GLU A 270 -38.08 -2.05 9.37
C GLU A 270 -36.77 -2.86 9.52
N PHE A 271 -35.59 -2.22 9.39
CA PHE A 271 -34.28 -2.85 9.45
C PHE A 271 -33.47 -2.44 10.67
N VAL A 272 -34.07 -1.68 11.58
CA VAL A 272 -33.50 -1.24 12.84
C VAL A 272 -34.27 -1.92 13.96
N ASP A 273 -33.65 -2.83 14.66
CA ASP A 273 -34.17 -3.33 15.93
C ASP A 273 -33.95 -2.23 16.98
N GLU A 274 -34.94 -1.92 17.81
CA GLU A 274 -34.87 -0.79 18.77
C GLU A 274 -33.68 -0.86 19.72
N ASP A 275 -33.09 -2.07 19.88
CA ASP A 275 -31.94 -2.34 20.75
C ASP A 275 -30.64 -2.71 20.02
N VAL A 276 -30.61 -2.75 18.67
CA VAL A 276 -29.46 -3.25 17.88
C VAL A 276 -29.19 -2.35 16.67
N ALA A 277 -27.91 -2.22 16.31
CA ALA A 277 -27.46 -1.47 15.13
C ALA A 277 -28.10 -1.98 13.81
N PHE A 278 -28.24 -1.10 12.82
CA PHE A 278 -28.72 -1.40 11.48
C PHE A 278 -28.05 -2.64 10.86
N ASN A 279 -28.84 -3.60 10.39
CA ASN A 279 -28.34 -4.84 9.83
C ASN A 279 -28.03 -4.70 8.33
N PHE A 280 -26.83 -4.28 8.01
CA PHE A 280 -26.35 -4.11 6.63
C PHE A 280 -26.46 -5.38 5.78
N ARG A 281 -26.13 -6.55 6.34
CA ARG A 281 -26.18 -7.81 5.59
C ARG A 281 -27.59 -8.20 5.22
N GLU A 282 -28.54 -7.98 6.11
CA GLU A 282 -29.94 -8.27 5.83
C GLU A 282 -30.53 -7.29 4.80
N PHE A 283 -30.26 -6.00 4.95
CA PHE A 283 -30.75 -4.97 4.03
C PHE A 283 -30.29 -5.19 2.59
N PHE A 284 -29.01 -5.52 2.40
CA PHE A 284 -28.42 -5.79 1.09
C PHE A 284 -28.43 -7.27 0.69
N ARG A 285 -29.16 -8.13 1.37
CA ARG A 285 -29.23 -9.56 1.06
C ARG A 285 -29.68 -9.80 -0.38
N VAL A 286 -28.91 -10.61 -1.11
CA VAL A 286 -29.21 -11.02 -2.49
C VAL A 286 -29.88 -12.39 -2.50
N ASN A 287 -30.92 -12.55 -3.32
CA ASN A 287 -31.61 -13.80 -3.55
C ASN A 287 -30.88 -14.67 -4.60
N ASP A 288 -31.39 -15.89 -4.85
CA ASP A 288 -30.76 -16.83 -5.79
C ASP A 288 -30.83 -16.37 -7.26
N ASN A 289 -31.64 -15.36 -7.58
CA ASN A 289 -31.75 -14.77 -8.90
C ASN A 289 -30.71 -13.62 -9.13
N GLY A 290 -29.88 -13.32 -8.13
CA GLY A 290 -28.89 -12.25 -8.21
C GLY A 290 -29.44 -10.84 -8.02
N THR A 291 -30.68 -10.70 -7.50
CA THR A 291 -31.30 -9.40 -7.18
C THR A 291 -31.46 -9.25 -5.68
N PHE A 292 -31.59 -8.01 -5.19
CA PHE A 292 -31.82 -7.77 -3.77
C PHE A 292 -33.15 -8.35 -3.30
N THR A 293 -33.13 -9.01 -2.15
CA THR A 293 -34.39 -9.49 -1.50
C THR A 293 -35.27 -8.31 -1.14
N HIS A 294 -34.69 -7.21 -0.70
CA HIS A 294 -35.34 -5.95 -0.34
C HIS A 294 -35.14 -4.86 -1.41
N GLU A 295 -35.29 -5.23 -2.70
CA GLU A 295 -34.97 -4.33 -3.82
C GLU A 295 -35.76 -3.00 -3.77
N LYS A 296 -37.00 -3.00 -3.28
CA LYS A 296 -37.80 -1.79 -3.13
C LYS A 296 -37.16 -0.80 -2.14
N ASP A 297 -36.62 -1.32 -1.03
CA ASP A 297 -36.05 -0.51 0.02
C ASP A 297 -34.66 -0.01 -0.40
N VAL A 298 -33.87 -0.84 -1.11
CA VAL A 298 -32.60 -0.44 -1.72
C VAL A 298 -32.82 0.66 -2.76
N LYS A 299 -33.85 0.53 -3.61
CA LYS A 299 -34.22 1.60 -4.56
C LYS A 299 -34.71 2.87 -3.84
N ALA A 300 -35.47 2.74 -2.77
CA ALA A 300 -35.89 3.89 -1.96
C ALA A 300 -34.71 4.61 -1.33
N PHE A 301 -33.73 3.86 -0.83
CA PHE A 301 -32.48 4.42 -0.32
C PHE A 301 -31.69 5.15 -1.41
N LEU A 302 -31.51 4.56 -2.60
CA LEU A 302 -30.81 5.21 -3.72
C LEU A 302 -31.54 6.49 -4.16
N ASN A 303 -32.86 6.46 -4.26
CA ASN A 303 -33.66 7.64 -4.58
C ASN A 303 -33.50 8.72 -3.53
N LEU A 304 -33.46 8.36 -2.25
CA LEU A 304 -33.30 9.31 -1.14
C LEU A 304 -31.97 10.06 -1.23
N ILE A 305 -30.85 9.34 -1.39
CA ILE A 305 -29.51 9.95 -1.42
C ILE A 305 -29.24 10.73 -2.70
N SER A 306 -30.07 10.55 -3.74
CA SER A 306 -29.90 11.18 -5.05
C SER A 306 -31.06 12.14 -5.42
N LYS A 307 -32.11 12.23 -4.58
CA LYS A 307 -33.24 13.14 -4.81
C LYS A 307 -32.75 14.58 -4.88
N GLU A 308 -33.05 15.23 -5.99
CA GLU A 308 -32.66 16.61 -6.22
C GLU A 308 -33.30 17.55 -5.19
N ASP A 309 -32.45 18.13 -4.34
CA ASP A 309 -32.84 19.01 -3.29
C ASP A 309 -31.65 19.91 -2.92
N LYS A 310 -31.83 21.24 -3.00
CA LYS A 310 -30.76 22.21 -2.74
C LYS A 310 -30.38 22.29 -1.25
N ASP A 311 -31.32 21.96 -0.37
CA ASP A 311 -31.12 22.02 1.08
C ASP A 311 -30.69 20.64 1.67
N SER A 312 -30.60 19.62 0.83
CA SER A 312 -30.19 18.27 1.23
C SER A 312 -28.68 18.21 1.42
N CYS A 313 -28.24 17.52 2.50
CA CYS A 313 -26.85 17.18 2.75
C CYS A 313 -26.43 15.83 2.17
N TYR A 314 -27.28 15.14 1.42
CA TYR A 314 -26.92 13.88 0.79
C TYR A 314 -25.95 14.05 -0.38
N PRO A 315 -24.97 13.14 -0.55
CA PRO A 315 -23.83 13.31 -1.45
C PRO A 315 -24.19 13.38 -2.94
N PHE A 316 -25.37 12.94 -3.34
CA PHE A 316 -25.81 12.94 -4.75
C PHE A 316 -27.06 13.79 -5.00
N ALA A 317 -27.48 14.59 -4.00
CA ALA A 317 -28.74 15.33 -4.04
C ALA A 317 -28.74 16.53 -5.00
N ASN A 318 -27.58 17.08 -5.34
CA ASN A 318 -27.47 18.20 -6.27
C ASN A 318 -26.18 18.12 -7.10
N GLU A 319 -26.07 18.96 -8.11
CA GLU A 319 -24.95 18.96 -9.06
C GLU A 319 -23.62 19.36 -8.40
N GLU A 320 -23.64 20.27 -7.43
CA GLU A 320 -22.46 20.68 -6.68
C GLU A 320 -21.87 19.51 -5.90
N TYR A 321 -22.72 18.78 -5.16
CA TYR A 321 -22.27 17.60 -4.41
C TYR A 321 -21.83 16.46 -5.32
N ARG A 322 -22.51 16.22 -6.45
CA ARG A 322 -22.07 15.25 -7.45
C ARG A 322 -20.71 15.57 -8.04
N ASN A 323 -20.33 16.86 -8.09
CA ASN A 323 -19.01 17.29 -8.50
C ASN A 323 -17.95 17.13 -7.40
N ILE A 324 -18.33 17.31 -6.13
CA ILE A 324 -17.46 17.03 -4.98
C ILE A 324 -17.23 15.52 -4.84
N PHE A 325 -18.29 14.71 -4.94
CA PHE A 325 -18.26 13.25 -4.85
C PHE A 325 -18.14 12.58 -6.22
N ARG A 326 -17.29 13.10 -7.06
CA ARG A 326 -17.11 12.68 -8.45
C ARG A 326 -16.61 11.25 -8.58
N HIS A 327 -15.68 10.85 -7.69
CA HIS A 327 -15.13 9.50 -7.61
C HIS A 327 -15.40 8.91 -6.23
N THR A 328 -16.19 7.86 -6.17
CA THR A 328 -16.60 7.23 -4.91
C THR A 328 -16.31 5.74 -4.91
N LEU A 329 -15.95 5.22 -3.74
CA LEU A 329 -15.85 3.79 -3.45
C LEU A 329 -17.01 3.38 -2.57
N TRP A 330 -17.79 2.40 -3.03
CA TRP A 330 -18.92 1.85 -2.30
C TRP A 330 -18.57 0.48 -1.76
N MET A 331 -18.61 0.33 -0.46
CA MET A 331 -18.34 -0.95 0.20
C MET A 331 -19.67 -1.65 0.52
N LEU A 332 -19.82 -2.87 0.02
CA LEU A 332 -20.99 -3.72 0.21
C LEU A 332 -20.63 -4.98 1.01
N PRO A 333 -21.62 -5.68 1.61
CA PRO A 333 -21.36 -6.83 2.48
C PRO A 333 -20.65 -8.02 1.81
N GLY A 334 -20.74 -8.14 0.48
CA GLY A 334 -20.15 -9.25 -0.26
C GLY A 334 -20.14 -9.04 -1.77
N VAL A 335 -19.53 -9.98 -2.49
CA VAL A 335 -19.36 -9.96 -3.95
C VAL A 335 -20.70 -9.97 -4.69
N LYS A 336 -21.66 -10.83 -4.26
CA LYS A 336 -22.99 -10.90 -4.87
C LYS A 336 -23.75 -9.59 -4.74
N GLU A 337 -23.62 -8.95 -3.58
CA GLU A 337 -24.23 -7.66 -3.28
C GLU A 337 -23.61 -6.54 -4.14
N ALA A 338 -22.32 -6.58 -4.40
CA ALA A 338 -21.63 -5.64 -5.28
C ALA A 338 -22.12 -5.78 -6.74
N HIS A 339 -22.27 -7.01 -7.24
CA HIS A 339 -22.83 -7.26 -8.56
C HIS A 339 -24.28 -6.76 -8.70
N ALA A 340 -25.12 -7.07 -7.73
CA ALA A 340 -26.52 -6.63 -7.71
C ALA A 340 -26.64 -5.10 -7.67
N MET A 341 -25.79 -4.44 -6.86
CA MET A 341 -25.75 -2.97 -6.77
C MET A 341 -25.27 -2.35 -8.08
N SER A 342 -24.22 -2.88 -8.68
CA SER A 342 -23.71 -2.40 -9.97
C SER A 342 -24.80 -2.40 -11.05
N ALA A 343 -25.54 -3.49 -11.17
CA ALA A 343 -26.66 -3.60 -12.11
C ALA A 343 -27.77 -2.57 -11.82
N LEU A 344 -28.07 -2.37 -10.54
CA LEU A 344 -29.11 -1.43 -10.12
C LEU A 344 -28.70 0.03 -10.39
N LEU A 345 -27.44 0.40 -10.11
CA LEU A 345 -26.92 1.74 -10.36
C LEU A 345 -26.88 2.09 -11.85
N GLN A 346 -26.53 1.16 -12.72
CA GLN A 346 -26.52 1.35 -14.17
C GLN A 346 -27.91 1.67 -14.75
N SER A 347 -28.97 1.23 -14.08
CA SER A 347 -30.37 1.50 -14.48
C SER A 347 -31.00 2.67 -13.74
N HIS A 348 -30.33 3.24 -12.73
CA HIS A 348 -30.90 4.31 -11.89
C HIS A 348 -30.82 5.69 -12.59
N PRO A 349 -31.86 6.54 -12.55
CA PRO A 349 -31.90 7.81 -13.30
C PRO A 349 -30.73 8.76 -13.05
N VAL A 350 -30.16 8.78 -11.85
CA VAL A 350 -29.02 9.63 -11.49
C VAL A 350 -27.69 8.90 -11.74
N PHE A 351 -27.58 7.68 -11.23
CA PHE A 351 -26.31 6.94 -11.22
C PHE A 351 -25.93 6.35 -12.59
N GLN A 352 -26.86 6.22 -13.54
CA GLN A 352 -26.55 5.84 -14.91
C GLN A 352 -25.59 6.83 -15.61
N HIS A 353 -25.45 8.04 -15.08
CA HIS A 353 -24.51 9.06 -15.56
C HIS A 353 -23.11 8.93 -14.94
N PHE A 354 -22.92 8.00 -14.03
CA PHE A 354 -21.63 7.62 -13.47
C PHE A 354 -21.11 6.37 -14.19
N LYS A 355 -19.80 6.27 -14.37
CA LYS A 355 -19.18 5.00 -14.78
C LYS A 355 -19.11 4.10 -13.57
N VAL A 356 -19.92 3.05 -13.56
CA VAL A 356 -19.94 2.06 -12.47
C VAL A 356 -18.95 0.95 -12.79
N VAL A 357 -17.96 0.76 -11.93
CA VAL A 357 -16.89 -0.23 -12.06
C VAL A 357 -16.98 -1.21 -10.89
N ASN A 358 -17.37 -2.44 -11.14
CA ASN A 358 -17.37 -3.47 -10.11
C ASN A 358 -15.99 -4.14 -10.07
N VAL A 359 -15.30 -4.02 -8.94
CA VAL A 359 -13.98 -4.62 -8.67
C VAL A 359 -14.05 -5.75 -7.64
N ALA A 360 -15.27 -6.14 -7.21
CA ALA A 360 -15.45 -7.28 -6.33
C ALA A 360 -15.35 -8.57 -7.15
N GLY A 361 -14.42 -9.44 -6.82
CA GLY A 361 -14.16 -10.71 -7.48
C GLY A 361 -14.09 -11.89 -6.50
N ASP A 362 -14.23 -13.12 -7.05
CA ASP A 362 -14.14 -14.39 -6.32
C ASP A 362 -12.73 -15.04 -6.45
N GLY A 363 -11.75 -14.37 -7.09
CA GLY A 363 -10.55 -14.99 -7.62
C GLY A 363 -9.26 -14.85 -6.80
N ASP A 364 -8.20 -15.49 -7.29
CA ASP A 364 -6.85 -15.44 -6.74
C ASP A 364 -6.29 -14.01 -6.74
N GLU A 365 -5.86 -13.56 -5.59
CA GLU A 365 -5.64 -12.14 -5.21
C GLU A 365 -4.62 -11.36 -6.07
N ASP A 366 -3.76 -12.02 -6.86
CA ASP A 366 -2.60 -11.36 -7.49
C ASP A 366 -2.81 -10.88 -8.94
N GLU A 367 -3.61 -11.57 -9.76
CA GLU A 367 -3.91 -11.15 -11.15
C GLU A 367 -5.11 -10.20 -11.21
N GLU A 368 -6.16 -10.48 -10.43
CA GLU A 368 -7.39 -9.67 -10.41
C GLU A 368 -7.18 -8.26 -9.82
N SER A 369 -6.26 -8.08 -8.88
CA SER A 369 -6.00 -6.75 -8.30
C SER A 369 -5.34 -5.78 -9.30
N LYS A 370 -4.54 -6.28 -10.24
CA LYS A 370 -3.98 -5.45 -11.33
C LYS A 370 -5.05 -5.08 -12.36
N ASP A 371 -5.92 -6.03 -12.68
CA ASP A 371 -7.03 -5.78 -13.59
C ASP A 371 -8.06 -4.82 -12.99
N ALA A 372 -8.35 -4.94 -11.69
CA ALA A 372 -9.23 -4.04 -10.97
C ALA A 372 -8.72 -2.59 -10.95
N LEU A 373 -7.43 -2.39 -10.65
CA LEU A 373 -6.82 -1.07 -10.66
C LEU A 373 -6.85 -0.46 -12.07
N THR A 374 -6.48 -1.22 -13.08
CA THR A 374 -6.52 -0.81 -14.48
C THR A 374 -7.93 -0.41 -14.91
N ALA A 375 -8.95 -1.18 -14.54
CA ALA A 375 -10.35 -0.88 -14.84
C ALA A 375 -10.81 0.44 -14.20
N VAL A 376 -10.40 0.72 -12.97
CA VAL A 376 -10.70 1.98 -12.27
C VAL A 376 -9.96 3.14 -12.93
N GLU A 377 -8.68 3.00 -13.26
CA GLU A 377 -7.89 4.03 -13.94
C GLU A 377 -8.44 4.37 -15.33
N GLU A 378 -8.84 3.36 -16.10
CA GLU A 378 -9.51 3.54 -17.40
C GLU A 378 -10.86 4.24 -17.27
N ALA A 379 -11.63 3.93 -16.21
CA ALA A 379 -12.91 4.57 -15.95
C ALA A 379 -12.74 6.05 -15.56
N ILE A 380 -11.76 6.36 -14.74
CA ILE A 380 -11.42 7.75 -14.38
C ILE A 380 -10.87 8.49 -15.61
N GLY A 381 -9.97 7.85 -16.38
CA GLY A 381 -9.38 8.41 -17.58
C GLY A 381 -8.30 9.45 -17.28
N LYS A 382 -7.85 10.13 -18.33
CA LYS A 382 -6.74 11.11 -18.26
C LYS A 382 -7.12 12.41 -17.56
N ASP A 383 -8.39 12.77 -17.57
CA ASP A 383 -8.92 13.96 -16.91
C ASP A 383 -9.94 13.56 -15.85
N PRO A 384 -9.51 13.45 -14.58
CA PRO A 384 -10.41 13.08 -13.49
C PRO A 384 -11.57 14.06 -13.30
N ASP A 385 -11.40 15.31 -13.68
CA ASP A 385 -12.43 16.34 -13.55
C ASP A 385 -13.54 16.22 -14.61
N ALA A 386 -13.30 15.50 -15.69
CA ALA A 386 -14.27 15.28 -16.76
C ALA A 386 -15.17 14.06 -16.53
N THR A 387 -14.88 13.19 -15.56
CA THR A 387 -15.59 11.93 -15.35
C THR A 387 -16.18 11.82 -13.95
N ARG A 388 -17.18 10.95 -13.80
CA ARG A 388 -17.74 10.53 -12.49
C ARG A 388 -17.74 9.01 -12.44
N THR A 389 -17.20 8.42 -11.36
CA THR A 389 -17.10 6.98 -11.20
C THR A 389 -17.65 6.52 -9.86
N ILE A 390 -18.21 5.31 -9.85
CA ILE A 390 -18.56 4.55 -8.65
C ILE A 390 -17.83 3.20 -8.76
N THR A 391 -16.96 2.92 -7.79
CA THR A 391 -16.20 1.68 -7.72
C THR A 391 -16.72 0.80 -6.59
#